data_51e69ad066944bbf7dcb512921d06ae5
#
_entry.id   51e69ad066944bbf7dcb512921d06ae5
#
_cell.length_a   1.000
_cell.length_b   1.000
_cell.length_c   1.000
_cell.angle_alpha   90.00
_cell.angle_beta   90.00
_cell.angle_gamma   90.00
#
_symmetry.space_group_name_H-M   'P 1'
#
loop_
_entity.id
_entity.type
_entity.pdbx_description
1 polymer ?
#
loop_
_entity_poly.entity_id
_entity_poly.type
_entity_poly.pdbx_seq_one_letter_code
_entity_poly.pdbx_strand_id
1 'polypeptide(L)'
;MTEDIIKERLLFLKPTQFNLENESELHRGHKGNSGGEHFNLYIVSEFFEGKNTMERHRIIYNALESLIPKKIHALSLKTFAPKEL
;
A
#
# COMPACT_ATOMS: atom_id res chain seq x y z
N MET A 1 10.96 -9.29 -5.07
CA MET A 1 9.57 -9.15 -5.52
C MET A 1 9.01 -7.82 -5.01
N THR A 2 8.06 -7.28 -5.71
CA THR A 2 7.51 -5.96 -5.38
C THR A 2 6.89 -5.93 -3.98
N GLU A 3 6.20 -7.00 -3.60
CA GLU A 3 5.58 -7.09 -2.28
C GLU A 3 6.60 -6.93 -1.15
N ASP A 4 7.76 -7.55 -1.30
CA ASP A 4 8.81 -7.47 -0.29
C ASP A 4 9.38 -6.05 -0.18
N ILE A 5 9.50 -5.39 -1.31
CA ILE A 5 10.00 -4.01 -1.34
C ILE A 5 9.01 -3.08 -0.67
N ILE A 6 7.72 -3.26 -0.95
CA ILE A 6 6.65 -2.46 -0.32
C ILE A 6 6.70 -2.63 1.19
N LYS A 7 6.77 -3.87 1.65
CA LYS A 7 6.82 -4.16 3.09
C LYS A 7 8.02 -3.49 3.74
N GLU A 8 9.18 -3.62 3.11
CA GLU A 8 10.42 -3.02 3.62
C GLU A 8 10.32 -1.50 3.72
N ARG A 9 9.76 -0.86 2.69
CA ARG A 9 9.59 0.60 2.66
C ARG A 9 8.65 1.11 3.74
N LEU A 10 7.76 0.27 4.25
CA LEU A 10 6.76 0.64 5.26
C LEU A 10 7.11 0.17 6.67
N LEU A 11 8.27 -0.46 6.87
CA LEU A 11 8.69 -0.92 8.19
C LEU A 11 8.82 0.21 9.21
N PHE A 12 9.13 1.43 8.75
CA PHE A 12 9.28 2.57 9.66
C PHE A 12 7.97 2.89 10.40
N LEU A 13 6.84 2.46 9.87
CA LEU A 13 5.54 2.66 10.51
C LEU A 13 5.28 1.66 11.63
N LYS A 14 6.13 0.65 11.78
CA LYS A 14 6.01 -0.39 12.80
C LYS A 14 4.59 -0.94 12.88
N PRO A 15 4.04 -1.43 11.77
CA PRO A 15 2.64 -1.84 11.73
C PRO A 15 2.36 -2.98 12.67
N THR A 16 1.23 -2.90 13.36
CA THR A 16 0.74 -3.99 14.20
C THR A 16 -0.01 -5.01 13.37
N GLN A 17 -0.56 -4.57 12.22
CA GLN A 17 -1.16 -5.46 11.23
C GLN A 17 -0.74 -4.97 9.86
N PHE A 18 -0.45 -5.90 8.98
CA PHE A 18 -0.03 -5.60 7.61
C PHE A 18 -0.52 -6.71 6.70
N ASN A 19 -1.39 -6.37 5.77
CA ASN A 19 -1.87 -7.32 4.77
C ASN A 19 -1.82 -6.67 3.40
N LEU A 20 -1.03 -7.26 2.52
CA LEU A 20 -0.84 -6.75 1.17
C LEU A 20 -1.31 -7.82 0.19
N GLU A 21 -2.31 -7.47 -0.61
CA GLU A 21 -2.85 -8.35 -1.63
C GLU A 21 -2.48 -7.83 -3.02
N ASN A 22 -1.98 -8.72 -3.85
CA ASN A 22 -1.69 -8.43 -5.23
C ASN A 22 -2.88 -8.87 -6.08
N GLU A 23 -3.57 -7.90 -6.66
CA GLU A 23 -4.76 -8.17 -7.48
C GLU A 23 -4.45 -8.32 -8.96
N SER A 24 -3.18 -8.37 -9.34
CA SER A 24 -2.79 -8.46 -10.75
C SER A 24 -3.36 -9.69 -11.44
N GLU A 25 -3.54 -10.76 -10.71
CA GLU A 25 -4.13 -11.99 -11.22
C GLU A 25 -5.57 -11.77 -11.71
N LEU A 26 -6.32 -10.89 -11.04
CA LEU A 26 -7.71 -10.60 -11.39
C LEU A 26 -7.84 -9.82 -12.69
N HIS A 27 -6.76 -9.20 -13.14
CA HIS A 27 -6.73 -8.38 -14.34
C HIS A 27 -5.99 -9.05 -15.49
N ARG A 28 -5.61 -10.31 -15.31
CA ARG A 28 -4.92 -11.07 -16.32
C ARG A 28 -5.77 -11.18 -17.59
N GLY A 29 -5.18 -10.84 -18.70
CA GLY A 29 -5.88 -10.91 -19.99
C GLY A 29 -6.64 -9.66 -20.38
N HIS A 30 -6.71 -8.64 -19.53
CA HIS A 30 -7.31 -7.37 -19.91
C HIS A 30 -6.39 -6.62 -20.86
N LYS A 31 -6.98 -6.10 -21.93
CA LYS A 31 -6.24 -5.28 -22.88
C LYS A 31 -5.80 -4.00 -22.20
N GLY A 32 -4.60 -3.55 -22.51
CA GLY A 32 -4.06 -2.32 -21.94
C GLY A 32 -3.33 -2.51 -20.62
N ASN A 33 -3.29 -3.73 -20.12
CA ASN A 33 -2.48 -4.01 -18.95
C ASN A 33 -1.01 -4.04 -19.39
N SER A 34 -0.35 -2.91 -19.29
CA SER A 34 1.01 -2.70 -19.81
C SER A 34 2.09 -3.03 -18.79
N GLY A 35 1.81 -3.88 -17.84
CA GLY A 35 2.71 -4.18 -16.72
C GLY A 35 2.38 -3.28 -15.54
N GLY A 36 3.14 -3.43 -14.46
CA GLY A 36 2.81 -2.84 -13.19
C GLY A 36 1.72 -3.67 -12.50
N GLU A 37 1.67 -3.57 -11.21
CA GLU A 37 0.80 -4.41 -10.41
C GLU A 37 -0.23 -3.59 -9.66
N HIS A 38 -1.37 -4.22 -9.36
CA HIS A 38 -2.46 -3.62 -8.59
C HIS A 38 -2.46 -4.24 -7.20
N PHE A 39 -2.34 -3.39 -6.19
CA PHE A 39 -2.26 -3.85 -4.80
C PHE A 39 -3.37 -3.29 -3.94
N ASN A 40 -3.78 -4.09 -2.97
CA ASN A 40 -4.62 -3.64 -1.86
C ASN A 40 -3.79 -3.77 -0.59
N LEU A 41 -3.66 -2.69 0.14
CA LEU A 41 -2.91 -2.68 1.39
C LEU A 41 -3.85 -2.34 2.56
N TYR A 42 -3.85 -3.22 3.55
CA TYR A 42 -4.48 -2.98 4.85
C TYR A 42 -3.36 -2.87 5.87
N ILE A 43 -3.29 -1.74 6.56
CA ILE A 43 -2.19 -1.49 7.49
C ILE A 43 -2.70 -0.76 8.73
N VAL A 44 -2.27 -1.25 9.89
CA VAL A 44 -2.60 -0.66 11.19
C VAL A 44 -1.31 -0.20 11.83
N SER A 45 -1.24 1.06 12.26
CA SER A 45 -0.04 1.62 12.87
C SER A 45 -0.42 2.70 13.88
N GLU A 46 0.30 2.73 15.00
CA GLU A 46 0.14 3.79 15.99
C GLU A 46 0.51 5.17 15.42
N PHE A 47 1.38 5.20 14.42
CA PHE A 47 1.76 6.45 13.78
C PHE A 47 0.62 7.14 13.06
N PHE A 48 -0.49 6.42 12.84
CA PHE A 48 -1.67 7.00 12.19
C PHE A 48 -2.60 7.70 13.18
N GLU A 49 -2.35 7.60 14.47
CA GLU A 49 -3.19 8.27 15.46
C GLU A 49 -3.14 9.78 15.27
N GLY A 50 -4.30 10.41 15.34
CA GLY A 50 -4.41 11.85 15.17
C GLY A 50 -4.31 12.35 13.73
N LYS A 51 -4.16 11.45 12.77
CA LYS A 51 -4.06 11.80 11.35
C LYS A 51 -5.33 11.40 10.62
N ASN A 52 -5.75 12.25 9.68
CA ASN A 52 -6.90 11.92 8.84
C ASN A 52 -6.49 10.99 7.71
N THR A 53 -7.47 10.51 6.95
CA THR A 53 -7.23 9.55 5.87
C THR A 53 -6.24 10.07 4.84
N MET A 54 -6.39 11.32 4.43
CA MET A 54 -5.50 11.92 3.44
C MET A 54 -4.06 11.96 3.91
N GLU A 55 -3.84 12.35 5.16
CA GLU A 55 -2.49 12.42 5.73
C GLU A 55 -1.85 11.04 5.78
N ARG A 56 -2.62 10.03 6.19
CA ARG A 56 -2.14 8.64 6.25
C ARG A 56 -1.75 8.11 4.88
N HIS A 57 -2.60 8.35 3.89
CA HIS A 57 -2.33 7.90 2.53
C HIS A 57 -1.12 8.61 1.95
N ARG A 58 -0.95 9.88 2.25
CA ARG A 58 0.21 10.64 1.78
C ARG A 58 1.52 10.06 2.32
N ILE A 59 1.53 9.66 3.59
CA ILE A 59 2.70 9.02 4.20
C ILE A 59 3.09 7.77 3.40
N ILE A 60 2.11 6.95 3.07
CA ILE A 60 2.37 5.71 2.34
C ILE A 60 2.80 5.99 0.91
N TYR A 61 2.11 6.87 0.20
CA TYR A 61 2.48 7.20 -1.18
C TYR A 61 3.88 7.80 -1.25
N ASN A 62 4.26 8.64 -0.30
CA ASN A 62 5.60 9.20 -0.27
C ASN A 62 6.66 8.12 -0.08
N ALA A 63 6.39 7.15 0.78
CA ALA A 63 7.32 6.06 1.04
C ALA A 63 7.50 5.15 -0.17
N LEU A 64 6.46 5.05 -1.01
CA LEU A 64 6.45 4.16 -2.18
C LEU A 64 6.64 4.92 -3.50
N GLU A 65 6.95 6.20 -3.43
CA GLU A 65 7.03 7.08 -4.59
C GLU A 65 7.87 6.52 -5.74
N SER A 66 9.03 5.96 -5.43
CA SER A 66 9.93 5.45 -6.46
C SER A 66 9.41 4.22 -7.18
N LEU A 67 8.38 3.59 -6.65
CA LEU A 67 7.78 2.39 -7.24
C LEU A 67 6.57 2.70 -8.10
N ILE A 68 6.01 3.90 -7.98
CA ILE A 68 4.79 4.32 -8.68
C ILE A 68 5.20 5.19 -9.88
N PRO A 69 4.60 4.97 -11.06
CA PRO A 69 3.61 3.95 -11.42
C PRO A 69 4.20 2.68 -12.01
N LYS A 70 5.51 2.55 -12.12
CA LYS A 70 6.12 1.46 -12.87
C LYS A 70 5.88 0.08 -12.26
N LYS A 71 6.25 -0.10 -11.00
CA LYS A 71 6.08 -1.37 -10.32
C LYS A 71 4.72 -1.47 -9.64
N ILE A 72 4.21 -0.35 -9.16
CA ILE A 72 2.88 -0.25 -8.59
C ILE A 72 2.05 0.60 -9.53
N HIS A 73 1.15 -0.02 -10.27
CA HIS A 73 0.27 0.68 -11.19
C HIS A 73 -0.92 1.31 -10.46
N ALA A 74 -1.50 0.58 -9.52
CA ALA A 74 -2.60 1.05 -8.70
C ALA A 74 -2.47 0.52 -7.28
N LEU A 75 -2.89 1.33 -6.32
CA LEU A 75 -2.77 1.00 -4.90
C LEU A 75 -4.01 1.47 -4.17
N SER A 76 -4.74 0.52 -3.59
CA SER A 76 -5.85 0.82 -2.69
C SER A 76 -5.38 0.69 -1.26
N LEU A 77 -5.73 1.65 -0.42
CA LEU A 77 -5.25 1.72 0.95
C LEU A 77 -6.39 1.68 1.96
N LYS A 78 -6.19 0.90 3.02
CA LYS A 78 -7.01 0.94 4.22
C LYS A 78 -6.06 1.13 5.39
N THR A 79 -6.12 2.28 6.02
CA THR A 79 -5.18 2.70 7.06
C THR A 79 -5.90 2.97 8.36
N PHE A 80 -5.46 2.34 9.43
CA PHE A 80 -6.09 2.47 10.73
C PHE A 80 -5.05 2.69 11.82
N ALA A 81 -5.43 3.46 12.84
CA ALA A 81 -4.73 3.46 14.10
C ALA A 81 -5.31 2.31 14.96
N PRO A 82 -4.53 1.72 15.87
CA PRO A 82 -5.04 0.62 16.69
C PRO A 82 -6.33 0.93 17.45
N LYS A 83 -6.49 2.18 17.88
CA LYS A 83 -7.69 2.59 18.61
C LYS A 83 -8.96 2.55 17.80
N GLU A 84 -8.84 2.53 16.49
CA GLU A 84 -9.99 2.55 15.59
C GLU A 84 -10.58 1.15 15.34
N LEU A 85 -9.92 0.13 15.85
CA LEU A 85 -10.35 -1.26 15.62
C LEU A 85 -11.21 -1.81 16.78
#